data_d532ede736be1cfe5e1464a2b9820581
#
_entry.id   d532ede736be1cfe5e1464a2b9820581
#
_cell.length_a   1.000
_cell.length_b   1.000
_cell.length_c   1.000
_cell.angle_alpha   90.00
_cell.angle_beta   90.00
_cell.angle_gamma   90.00
#
_symmetry.space_group_name_H-M   'P 1'
#
loop_
_entity.id
_entity.type
_entity.pdbx_description
1 polymer ?
#
loop_
_entity_poly.entity_id
_entity_poly.type
_entity_poly.pdbx_seq_one_letter_code
_entity_poly.pdbx_strand_id
1 'polypeptide(L)'
;PNTLATQFAAAGGGDFNQPMMTDNVGGLLYGGNRIANPRLYFNGSGPAVLEANPTTEVTNVVAGVFNNMGVPGAKSFHFLANGYGNLAGVPLGLANPYFARMASSANASMLEDAVAQNPTFFTLSEFGGNDVLGYATSGGSGVDQTGNLDPTTYGSNDITDPNVFAAALSATLDALTANGAKGVVGNVPYVTSLPYFTTVPYAPLDPSNPDFGPQIPLLNETFGPLNQVFDALGMPERKIIFSEDMASAVVIMDESLPN
;
A
#
# COMPACT_ATOMS: atom_id res chain seq x y z
N PRO A 1 1.28 -9.63 -14.77
CA PRO A 1 2.52 -10.39 -15.13
C PRO A 1 2.31 -11.32 -16.33
N ASN A 2 1.23 -12.11 -16.40
CA ASN A 2 1.01 -13.08 -17.51
C ASN A 2 1.03 -12.44 -18.89
N THR A 3 0.38 -11.31 -19.10
CA THR A 3 0.36 -10.61 -20.40
C THR A 3 1.78 -10.24 -20.84
N LEU A 4 2.58 -9.71 -19.92
CA LEU A 4 3.98 -9.37 -20.19
C LEU A 4 4.81 -10.63 -20.47
N ALA A 5 4.62 -11.70 -19.69
CA ALA A 5 5.28 -12.98 -19.91
C ALA A 5 4.99 -13.57 -21.30
N THR A 6 3.73 -13.49 -21.75
CA THR A 6 3.35 -13.94 -23.11
C THR A 6 4.06 -13.12 -24.19
N GLN A 7 4.26 -11.83 -23.98
CA GLN A 7 5.01 -10.99 -24.93
C GLN A 7 6.50 -11.31 -24.91
N PHE A 8 7.10 -11.56 -23.75
CA PHE A 8 8.49 -11.99 -23.63
C PHE A 8 8.72 -13.38 -24.24
N ALA A 9 7.75 -14.30 -24.12
CA ALA A 9 7.85 -15.62 -24.74
C ALA A 9 8.03 -15.52 -26.27
N ALA A 10 7.35 -14.57 -26.93
CA ALA A 10 7.53 -14.29 -28.35
C ALA A 10 8.93 -13.76 -28.71
N ALA A 11 9.65 -13.19 -27.75
CA ALA A 11 11.02 -12.70 -27.88
C ALA A 11 12.08 -13.73 -27.39
N GLY A 12 11.68 -14.97 -27.14
CA GLY A 12 12.58 -16.03 -26.67
C GLY A 12 12.66 -16.13 -25.14
N GLY A 13 11.76 -15.50 -24.41
CA GLY A 13 11.59 -15.68 -22.97
C GLY A 13 11.15 -17.11 -22.63
N GLY A 14 11.58 -17.60 -21.47
CA GLY A 14 11.23 -18.93 -20.98
C GLY A 14 9.83 -19.00 -20.34
N ASP A 15 9.58 -20.09 -19.64
CA ASP A 15 8.38 -20.29 -18.85
C ASP A 15 8.28 -19.24 -17.73
N PHE A 16 7.05 -18.88 -17.39
CA PHE A 16 6.76 -17.91 -16.36
C PHE A 16 5.92 -18.51 -15.26
N ASN A 17 6.54 -18.77 -14.12
CA ASN A 17 5.90 -19.38 -12.95
C ASN A 17 5.48 -18.29 -11.95
N GLN A 18 4.29 -18.46 -11.38
CA GLN A 18 3.73 -17.57 -10.35
C GLN A 18 3.28 -18.36 -9.13
N PRO A 19 3.43 -17.81 -7.91
CA PRO A 19 2.90 -18.40 -6.69
C PRO A 19 1.39 -18.13 -6.59
N MET A 20 0.60 -18.91 -7.33
CA MET A 20 -0.84 -18.70 -7.43
C MET A 20 -1.55 -18.91 -6.10
N MET A 21 -2.63 -18.16 -5.89
CA MET A 21 -3.61 -18.46 -4.86
C MET A 21 -4.38 -19.73 -5.23
N THR A 22 -4.99 -20.38 -4.25
CA THR A 22 -5.74 -21.63 -4.45
C THR A 22 -6.93 -21.43 -5.41
N ASP A 23 -7.54 -20.25 -5.34
CA ASP A 23 -8.67 -19.86 -6.18
C ASP A 23 -8.73 -18.35 -6.41
N ASN A 24 -9.79 -17.87 -7.05
CA ASN A 24 -10.04 -16.45 -7.34
C ASN A 24 -10.88 -15.75 -6.25
N VAL A 25 -11.13 -16.36 -5.12
CA VAL A 25 -11.82 -15.71 -3.98
C VAL A 25 -10.89 -14.66 -3.37
N GLY A 26 -9.60 -14.98 -3.29
CA GLY A 26 -8.62 -14.15 -2.59
C GLY A 26 -8.73 -14.31 -1.07
N GLY A 27 -8.01 -13.47 -0.34
CA GLY A 27 -7.89 -13.60 1.11
C GLY A 27 -6.96 -14.74 1.52
N LEU A 28 -6.69 -14.83 2.82
CA LEU A 28 -5.74 -15.80 3.37
C LEU A 28 -6.27 -16.39 4.67
N LEU A 29 -5.94 -17.66 4.87
CA LEU A 29 -6.09 -18.37 6.14
C LEU A 29 -4.71 -18.66 6.74
N TYR A 30 -4.64 -18.70 8.07
CA TYR A 30 -3.52 -19.23 8.83
C TYR A 30 -4.04 -20.19 9.90
N GLY A 31 -3.72 -21.48 9.77
CA GLY A 31 -4.27 -22.53 10.64
C GLY A 31 -5.81 -22.59 10.60
N GLY A 32 -6.41 -22.35 9.45
CA GLY A 32 -7.86 -22.31 9.26
C GLY A 32 -8.54 -21.00 9.67
N ASN A 33 -7.82 -20.07 10.29
CA ASN A 33 -8.38 -18.77 10.68
C ASN A 33 -8.12 -17.72 9.61
N ARG A 34 -9.13 -16.89 9.30
CA ARG A 34 -9.00 -15.82 8.32
C ARG A 34 -8.10 -14.70 8.83
N ILE A 35 -7.04 -14.40 8.08
CA ILE A 35 -6.08 -13.33 8.36
C ILE A 35 -6.08 -12.21 7.30
N ALA A 36 -6.68 -12.46 6.12
CA ALA A 36 -6.89 -11.44 5.09
C ALA A 36 -8.26 -11.63 4.45
N ASN A 37 -8.87 -10.50 4.08
CA ASN A 37 -10.18 -10.49 3.44
C ASN A 37 -10.10 -11.02 1.99
N PRO A 38 -11.21 -11.60 1.46
CA PRO A 38 -11.40 -11.83 0.05
C PRO A 38 -11.20 -10.56 -0.79
N ARG A 39 -11.03 -10.77 -2.09
CA ARG A 39 -10.86 -9.65 -3.04
C ARG A 39 -12.05 -8.70 -3.03
N LEU A 40 -11.78 -7.47 -3.42
CA LEU A 40 -12.82 -6.51 -3.73
C LEU A 40 -13.45 -6.79 -5.10
N TYR A 41 -14.72 -6.48 -5.23
CA TYR A 41 -15.43 -6.44 -6.50
C TYR A 41 -16.37 -5.23 -6.55
N PHE A 42 -16.76 -4.82 -7.74
CA PHE A 42 -17.74 -3.77 -7.90
C PHE A 42 -19.16 -4.38 -7.79
N ASN A 43 -19.93 -3.94 -6.79
CA ASN A 43 -21.26 -4.48 -6.49
C ASN A 43 -22.41 -3.74 -7.21
N GLY A 44 -22.08 -2.82 -8.12
CA GLY A 44 -23.04 -1.95 -8.80
C GLY A 44 -23.14 -0.53 -8.24
N SER A 45 -22.66 -0.33 -7.01
CA SER A 45 -22.65 0.98 -6.34
C SER A 45 -21.25 1.41 -5.91
N GLY A 46 -20.36 0.44 -5.63
CA GLY A 46 -19.00 0.71 -5.19
C GLY A 46 -18.20 -0.58 -4.99
N PRO A 47 -16.93 -0.44 -4.54
CA PRO A 47 -16.12 -1.59 -4.18
C PRO A 47 -16.65 -2.25 -2.90
N ALA A 48 -16.83 -3.55 -2.94
CA ALA A 48 -17.26 -4.37 -1.82
C ALA A 48 -16.36 -5.59 -1.66
N VAL A 49 -16.21 -6.08 -0.44
CA VAL A 49 -15.51 -7.35 -0.18
C VAL A 49 -16.39 -8.49 -0.66
N LEU A 50 -15.82 -9.45 -1.40
CA LEU A 50 -16.54 -10.62 -1.85
C LEU A 50 -17.03 -11.43 -0.63
N GLU A 51 -18.33 -11.73 -0.57
CA GLU A 51 -18.94 -12.55 0.48
C GLU A 51 -18.63 -14.04 0.23
N ALA A 52 -17.38 -14.43 0.53
CA ALA A 52 -16.90 -15.79 0.42
C ALA A 52 -15.83 -16.06 1.49
N ASN A 53 -15.60 -17.33 1.81
CA ASN A 53 -14.51 -17.70 2.69
C ASN A 53 -13.23 -17.91 1.88
N PRO A 54 -12.08 -17.36 2.32
CA PRO A 54 -10.77 -17.69 1.76
C PRO A 54 -10.53 -19.20 1.80
N THR A 55 -9.82 -19.71 0.79
CA THR A 55 -9.39 -21.12 0.73
C THR A 55 -7.87 -21.26 0.68
N THR A 56 -7.16 -20.15 0.53
CA THR A 56 -5.69 -20.16 0.49
C THR A 56 -5.12 -20.18 1.90
N GLU A 57 -4.54 -21.31 2.28
CA GLU A 57 -3.89 -21.49 3.58
C GLU A 57 -2.40 -21.14 3.48
N VAL A 58 -1.93 -20.23 4.34
CA VAL A 58 -0.55 -19.73 4.32
C VAL A 58 0.46 -20.83 4.65
N THR A 59 0.08 -21.76 5.53
CA THR A 59 0.93 -22.90 5.90
C THR A 59 1.12 -23.93 4.79
N ASN A 60 0.33 -23.85 3.72
CA ASN A 60 0.52 -24.64 2.51
C ASN A 60 1.54 -23.90 1.61
N VAL A 61 2.82 -24.09 1.91
CA VAL A 61 3.92 -23.49 1.14
C VAL A 61 3.92 -24.04 -0.28
N VAL A 62 3.98 -23.15 -1.25
CA VAL A 62 4.11 -23.50 -2.67
C VAL A 62 5.58 -23.63 -3.00
N ALA A 63 6.03 -24.87 -3.18
CA ALA A 63 7.43 -25.12 -3.55
C ALA A 63 7.68 -24.81 -5.02
N GLY A 64 8.81 -24.20 -5.32
CA GLY A 64 9.24 -23.93 -6.69
C GLY A 64 10.09 -22.67 -6.84
N VAL A 65 10.44 -22.42 -8.07
CA VAL A 65 11.10 -21.17 -8.50
C VAL A 65 10.04 -20.32 -9.19
N PHE A 66 9.89 -19.07 -8.73
CA PHE A 66 8.85 -18.17 -9.21
C PHE A 66 9.45 -16.96 -9.90
N ASN A 67 9.05 -16.71 -11.14
CA ASN A 67 9.46 -15.54 -11.89
C ASN A 67 8.73 -14.27 -11.42
N ASN A 68 7.54 -14.43 -10.81
CA ASN A 68 6.85 -13.34 -10.12
C ASN A 68 7.20 -13.35 -8.64
N MET A 69 8.09 -12.45 -8.23
CA MET A 69 8.53 -12.24 -6.85
C MET A 69 7.83 -11.04 -6.19
N GLY A 70 6.78 -10.51 -6.81
CA GLY A 70 6.00 -9.42 -6.24
C GLY A 70 5.23 -9.87 -5.00
N VAL A 71 5.38 -9.12 -3.89
CA VAL A 71 4.77 -9.41 -2.60
C VAL A 71 3.89 -8.25 -2.17
N PRO A 72 2.57 -8.45 -2.07
CA PRO A 72 1.65 -7.41 -1.62
C PRO A 72 2.04 -6.83 -0.25
N GLY A 73 2.04 -5.51 -0.14
CA GLY A 73 2.35 -4.81 1.11
C GLY A 73 3.83 -4.70 1.46
N ALA A 74 4.74 -5.28 0.67
CA ALA A 74 6.17 -5.13 0.91
C ALA A 74 6.62 -3.70 0.61
N LYS A 75 7.30 -3.06 1.57
CA LYS A 75 8.04 -1.80 1.39
C LYS A 75 9.44 -2.10 0.83
N SER A 76 10.14 -1.09 0.34
CA SER A 76 11.46 -1.23 -0.30
C SER A 76 12.47 -2.01 0.55
N PHE A 77 12.60 -1.70 1.83
CA PHE A 77 13.53 -2.35 2.74
C PHE A 77 13.18 -3.82 3.06
N HIS A 78 11.92 -4.23 2.89
CA HIS A 78 11.51 -5.62 3.06
C HIS A 78 12.11 -6.55 2.00
N PHE A 79 12.52 -6.03 0.83
CA PHE A 79 13.19 -6.83 -0.20
C PHE A 79 14.52 -7.42 0.29
N LEU A 80 15.18 -6.72 1.20
CA LEU A 80 16.46 -7.10 1.78
C LEU A 80 16.33 -7.84 3.11
N ALA A 81 15.12 -7.88 3.69
CA ALA A 81 14.89 -8.39 5.04
C ALA A 81 14.90 -9.91 5.07
N ASN A 82 15.92 -10.49 5.68
CA ASN A 82 15.96 -11.93 5.99
C ASN A 82 14.84 -12.29 6.97
N GLY A 83 14.18 -13.42 6.72
CA GLY A 83 13.10 -13.87 7.58
C GLY A 83 11.73 -13.23 7.30
N TYR A 84 11.62 -12.32 6.35
CA TYR A 84 10.33 -11.70 5.98
C TYR A 84 9.30 -12.72 5.45
N GLY A 85 9.75 -13.91 5.01
CA GLY A 85 8.92 -15.06 4.64
C GLY A 85 8.85 -16.18 5.73
N ASN A 86 9.24 -15.90 6.96
CA ASN A 86 9.20 -16.92 8.03
C ASN A 86 7.75 -17.15 8.51
N LEU A 87 7.22 -18.36 8.29
CA LEU A 87 5.87 -18.73 8.72
C LEU A 87 5.60 -18.49 10.21
N ALA A 88 6.58 -18.71 11.07
CA ALA A 88 6.43 -18.48 12.52
C ALA A 88 6.29 -17.00 12.87
N GLY A 89 6.74 -16.10 12.01
CA GLY A 89 6.60 -14.65 12.18
C GLY A 89 5.24 -14.11 11.75
N VAL A 90 4.47 -14.86 10.94
CA VAL A 90 3.19 -14.38 10.40
C VAL A 90 2.17 -14.03 11.50
N PRO A 91 1.92 -14.86 12.52
CA PRO A 91 0.99 -14.52 13.60
C PRO A 91 1.46 -13.34 14.47
N LEU A 92 2.74 -13.02 14.40
CA LEU A 92 3.36 -11.92 15.17
C LEU A 92 3.43 -10.62 14.38
N GLY A 93 3.00 -10.62 13.11
CA GLY A 93 3.15 -9.45 12.22
C GLY A 93 4.59 -9.17 11.76
N LEU A 94 5.53 -10.10 12.00
CA LEU A 94 6.96 -9.99 11.70
C LEU A 94 7.31 -10.54 10.31
N ALA A 95 6.38 -11.21 9.65
CA ALA A 95 6.57 -11.80 8.34
C ALA A 95 5.35 -11.55 7.45
N ASN A 96 5.60 -11.47 6.16
CA ASN A 96 4.54 -11.28 5.17
C ASN A 96 3.93 -12.63 4.78
N PRO A 97 2.61 -12.82 4.92
CA PRO A 97 1.96 -14.10 4.65
C PRO A 97 2.02 -14.51 3.16
N TYR A 98 2.09 -13.55 2.24
CA TYR A 98 2.23 -13.87 0.81
C TYR A 98 3.62 -14.38 0.50
N PHE A 99 4.68 -13.75 1.05
CA PHE A 99 6.04 -14.21 0.85
C PHE A 99 6.29 -15.53 1.60
N ALA A 100 5.75 -15.72 2.80
CA ALA A 100 5.88 -16.95 3.58
C ALA A 100 5.40 -18.20 2.82
N ARG A 101 4.46 -18.06 1.89
CA ARG A 101 3.97 -19.15 1.06
C ARG A 101 4.94 -19.61 -0.04
N MET A 102 5.91 -18.77 -0.42
CA MET A 102 6.75 -19.01 -1.59
C MET A 102 8.24 -18.83 -1.34
N ALA A 103 8.63 -18.38 -0.15
CA ALA A 103 10.03 -18.21 0.22
C ALA A 103 10.79 -19.54 0.13
N SER A 104 12.00 -19.51 -0.41
CA SER A 104 12.85 -20.71 -0.55
C SER A 104 13.26 -21.30 0.80
N SER A 105 13.34 -20.45 1.81
CA SER A 105 13.61 -20.84 3.20
C SER A 105 13.05 -19.83 4.19
N ALA A 106 12.95 -20.22 5.45
CA ALA A 106 12.48 -19.34 6.52
C ALA A 106 13.38 -18.09 6.74
N ASN A 107 14.60 -18.11 6.24
CA ASN A 107 15.56 -17.01 6.39
C ASN A 107 15.92 -16.32 5.06
N ALA A 108 15.30 -16.70 3.96
CA ALA A 108 15.54 -16.06 2.69
C ALA A 108 14.94 -14.65 2.67
N SER A 109 15.58 -13.72 1.97
CA SER A 109 14.99 -12.46 1.57
C SER A 109 14.35 -12.57 0.18
N MET A 110 13.47 -11.63 -0.16
CA MET A 110 12.86 -11.58 -1.50
C MET A 110 13.93 -11.39 -2.58
N LEU A 111 14.94 -10.57 -2.30
CA LEU A 111 16.04 -10.29 -3.24
C LEU A 111 16.92 -11.52 -3.46
N GLU A 112 17.28 -12.26 -2.39
CA GLU A 112 18.05 -13.50 -2.52
C GLU A 112 17.32 -14.53 -3.40
N ASP A 113 16.03 -14.72 -3.18
CA ASP A 113 15.22 -15.63 -3.99
C ASP A 113 15.10 -15.19 -5.45
N ALA A 114 15.03 -13.88 -5.72
CA ALA A 114 15.02 -13.35 -7.08
C ALA A 114 16.37 -13.55 -7.78
N VAL A 115 17.48 -13.24 -7.12
CA VAL A 115 18.84 -13.34 -7.66
C VAL A 115 19.25 -14.78 -7.89
N ALA A 116 18.81 -15.70 -7.01
CA ALA A 116 19.08 -17.14 -7.14
C ALA A 116 18.57 -17.75 -8.47
N GLN A 117 17.60 -17.09 -9.11
CA GLN A 117 17.10 -17.49 -10.43
C GLN A 117 18.04 -17.11 -11.58
N ASN A 118 19.10 -16.34 -11.30
CA ASN A 118 20.03 -15.82 -12.30
C ASN A 118 19.30 -15.15 -13.50
N PRO A 119 18.48 -14.12 -13.24
CA PRO A 119 17.67 -13.50 -14.30
C PRO A 119 18.55 -12.85 -15.35
N THR A 120 18.13 -12.91 -16.62
CA THR A 120 18.74 -12.17 -17.73
C THR A 120 18.05 -10.82 -17.96
N PHE A 121 16.77 -10.74 -17.56
CA PHE A 121 15.96 -9.53 -17.61
C PHE A 121 15.00 -9.48 -16.40
N PHE A 122 14.80 -8.29 -15.84
CA PHE A 122 13.86 -8.07 -14.74
C PHE A 122 12.97 -6.85 -14.97
N THR A 123 11.81 -6.85 -14.32
CA THR A 123 10.99 -5.67 -14.14
C THR A 123 10.86 -5.40 -12.65
N LEU A 124 11.18 -4.19 -12.22
CA LEU A 124 10.99 -3.71 -10.87
C LEU A 124 9.91 -2.63 -10.92
N SER A 125 8.65 -3.06 -10.82
CA SER A 125 7.49 -2.18 -10.83
C SER A 125 6.96 -1.97 -9.42
N GLU A 126 6.41 -0.79 -9.17
CA GLU A 126 5.79 -0.43 -7.89
C GLU A 126 6.74 -0.50 -6.67
N PHE A 127 8.03 -0.60 -6.92
CA PHE A 127 9.03 -0.50 -5.86
C PHE A 127 8.96 0.90 -5.24
N GLY A 128 8.69 0.96 -3.94
CA GLY A 128 8.48 2.22 -3.23
C GLY A 128 7.01 2.66 -3.11
N GLY A 129 6.07 2.07 -3.84
CA GLY A 129 4.66 2.41 -3.70
C GLY A 129 4.15 2.24 -2.27
N ASN A 130 4.44 1.10 -1.65
CA ASN A 130 4.04 0.83 -0.26
C ASN A 130 4.81 1.66 0.78
N ASP A 131 5.93 2.26 0.42
CA ASP A 131 6.71 3.13 1.29
C ASP A 131 5.99 4.43 1.64
N VAL A 132 4.99 4.82 0.84
CA VAL A 132 4.20 6.04 1.00
C VAL A 132 2.69 5.78 1.07
N LEU A 133 2.20 4.70 0.44
CA LEU A 133 0.77 4.46 0.25
C LEU A 133 0.04 4.19 1.57
N GLY A 134 0.67 3.49 2.51
CA GLY A 134 0.09 3.23 3.82
C GLY A 134 -0.30 4.51 4.55
N TYR A 135 0.60 5.50 4.58
CA TYR A 135 0.35 6.81 5.15
C TYR A 135 -0.79 7.54 4.43
N ALA A 136 -0.71 7.61 3.11
CA ALA A 136 -1.69 8.33 2.30
C ALA A 136 -3.11 7.76 2.43
N THR A 137 -3.26 6.42 2.49
CA THR A 137 -4.58 5.76 2.56
C THR A 137 -5.13 5.63 3.98
N SER A 138 -4.31 5.83 5.00
CA SER A 138 -4.71 5.80 6.41
C SER A 138 -5.12 7.16 6.97
N GLY A 139 -5.27 8.17 6.11
CA GLY A 139 -5.56 9.54 6.54
C GLY A 139 -4.40 10.21 7.28
N GLY A 140 -3.16 9.77 7.05
CA GLY A 140 -1.98 10.33 7.69
C GLY A 140 -1.74 9.82 9.12
N SER A 141 -2.31 8.66 9.48
CA SER A 141 -2.14 8.08 10.83
C SER A 141 -0.75 7.49 11.10
N GLY A 142 0.13 7.43 10.09
CA GLY A 142 1.51 7.00 10.22
C GLY A 142 2.45 8.14 10.63
N VAL A 143 3.74 7.84 10.66
CA VAL A 143 4.83 8.76 10.92
C VAL A 143 5.67 8.94 9.66
N ASP A 144 6.09 10.18 9.38
CA ASP A 144 7.16 10.44 8.41
C ASP A 144 8.49 10.12 9.08
N GLN A 145 9.14 9.06 8.62
CA GLN A 145 10.38 8.54 9.21
C GLN A 145 11.64 9.25 8.70
N THR A 146 11.51 10.42 8.07
CA THR A 146 12.66 11.20 7.62
C THR A 146 13.64 11.45 8.77
N GLY A 147 14.87 10.97 8.61
CA GLY A 147 15.96 11.04 9.62
C GLY A 147 16.05 9.79 10.51
N ASN A 148 15.08 8.88 10.50
CA ASN A 148 15.20 7.58 11.15
C ASN A 148 15.70 6.53 10.14
N LEU A 149 16.92 6.05 10.33
CA LEU A 149 17.56 5.09 9.42
C LEU A 149 17.35 3.62 9.83
N ASP A 150 16.56 3.35 10.88
CA ASP A 150 16.26 2.00 11.35
C ASP A 150 14.85 1.56 10.93
N PRO A 151 14.69 0.87 9.78
CA PRO A 151 13.39 0.47 9.28
C PRO A 151 12.71 -0.60 10.15
N THR A 152 13.40 -1.21 11.11
CA THR A 152 12.80 -2.19 12.03
C THR A 152 11.84 -1.54 13.02
N THR A 153 11.90 -0.22 13.15
CA THR A 153 11.06 0.58 14.05
C THR A 153 9.82 1.16 13.35
N TYR A 154 9.71 0.99 12.02
CA TYR A 154 8.63 1.61 11.25
C TYR A 154 7.29 0.87 11.41
N GLY A 155 6.23 1.64 11.56
CA GLY A 155 4.87 1.14 11.47
C GLY A 155 4.42 0.86 10.03
N SER A 156 3.31 0.14 9.90
CA SER A 156 2.74 -0.22 8.59
C SER A 156 2.36 1.01 7.75
N ASN A 157 1.89 2.07 8.41
CA ASN A 157 1.41 3.30 7.78
C ASN A 157 2.48 4.39 7.67
N ASP A 158 3.72 4.14 8.09
CA ASP A 158 4.77 5.16 8.08
C ASP A 158 5.29 5.42 6.66
N ILE A 159 5.77 6.64 6.43
CA ILE A 159 6.55 6.97 5.23
C ILE A 159 8.01 6.57 5.48
N THR A 160 8.57 5.77 4.60
CA THR A 160 9.97 5.33 4.67
C THR A 160 10.93 6.52 4.50
N ASP A 161 12.00 6.58 5.29
CA ASP A 161 13.07 7.56 5.12
C ASP A 161 13.66 7.48 3.70
N PRO A 162 13.88 8.61 3.01
CA PRO A 162 14.40 8.62 1.64
C PRO A 162 15.77 7.96 1.47
N ASN A 163 16.61 7.99 2.51
CA ASN A 163 17.93 7.34 2.43
C ASN A 163 17.80 5.83 2.61
N VAL A 164 16.91 5.36 3.46
CA VAL A 164 16.58 3.92 3.58
C VAL A 164 16.03 3.40 2.25
N PHE A 165 15.10 4.14 1.63
CA PHE A 165 14.58 3.81 0.31
C PHE A 165 15.69 3.77 -0.76
N ALA A 166 16.54 4.80 -0.82
CA ALA A 166 17.63 4.89 -1.79
C ALA A 166 18.63 3.74 -1.63
N ALA A 167 18.98 3.40 -0.37
CA ALA A 167 19.88 2.29 -0.07
C ALA A 167 19.26 0.94 -0.50
N ALA A 168 17.97 0.72 -0.21
CA ALA A 168 17.27 -0.49 -0.61
C ALA A 168 17.17 -0.62 -2.13
N LEU A 169 16.88 0.47 -2.85
CA LEU A 169 16.84 0.49 -4.31
C LEU A 169 18.21 0.20 -4.92
N SER A 170 19.27 0.87 -4.43
CA SER A 170 20.65 0.65 -4.91
C SER A 170 21.05 -0.80 -4.72
N ALA A 171 20.91 -1.34 -3.51
CA ALA A 171 21.27 -2.72 -3.21
C ALA A 171 20.49 -3.73 -4.08
N THR A 172 19.21 -3.47 -4.33
CA THR A 172 18.37 -4.31 -5.19
C THR A 172 18.86 -4.29 -6.64
N LEU A 173 19.16 -3.12 -7.18
CA LEU A 173 19.65 -2.98 -8.56
C LEU A 173 21.05 -3.56 -8.72
N ASP A 174 21.94 -3.31 -7.78
CA ASP A 174 23.30 -3.85 -7.79
C ASP A 174 23.29 -5.39 -7.82
N ALA A 175 22.46 -5.99 -6.96
CA ALA A 175 22.35 -7.45 -6.90
C ALA A 175 21.71 -8.05 -8.18
N LEU A 176 20.62 -7.45 -8.68
CA LEU A 176 19.95 -7.93 -9.89
C LEU A 176 20.82 -7.78 -11.15
N THR A 177 21.68 -6.78 -11.22
CA THR A 177 22.53 -6.50 -12.39
C THR A 177 23.92 -7.13 -12.29
N ALA A 178 24.31 -7.69 -11.16
CA ALA A 178 25.66 -8.22 -10.89
C ALA A 178 26.14 -9.23 -11.96
N ASN A 179 25.22 -10.05 -12.48
CA ASN A 179 25.51 -11.03 -13.53
C ASN A 179 25.17 -10.52 -14.95
N GLY A 180 25.02 -9.20 -15.12
CA GLY A 180 24.79 -8.57 -16.43
C GLY A 180 23.31 -8.54 -16.86
N ALA A 181 22.38 -8.89 -16.00
CA ALA A 181 20.94 -8.73 -16.28
C ALA A 181 20.59 -7.29 -16.64
N LYS A 182 19.63 -7.13 -17.52
CA LYS A 182 19.03 -5.84 -17.88
C LYS A 182 17.64 -5.74 -17.28
N GLY A 183 17.14 -4.53 -17.11
CA GLY A 183 15.83 -4.40 -16.50
C GLY A 183 15.15 -3.07 -16.80
N VAL A 184 13.89 -3.01 -16.40
CA VAL A 184 13.08 -1.81 -16.39
C VAL A 184 12.64 -1.54 -14.94
N VAL A 185 12.85 -0.31 -14.49
CA VAL A 185 12.40 0.16 -13.18
C VAL A 185 11.31 1.19 -13.38
N GLY A 186 10.14 0.95 -12.78
CA GLY A 186 9.07 1.94 -12.71
C GLY A 186 9.35 2.92 -11.57
N ASN A 187 9.16 4.20 -11.81
CA ASN A 187 9.19 5.19 -10.73
C ASN A 187 7.92 5.14 -9.89
N VAL A 188 8.00 5.67 -8.68
CA VAL A 188 6.83 5.84 -7.80
C VAL A 188 5.97 6.97 -8.39
N PRO A 189 4.68 6.72 -8.72
CA PRO A 189 3.78 7.77 -9.19
C PRO A 189 3.44 8.73 -8.04
N TYR A 190 3.01 9.93 -8.38
CA TYR A 190 2.40 10.81 -7.38
C TYR A 190 1.13 10.15 -6.84
N VAL A 191 1.11 9.84 -5.55
CA VAL A 191 -0.04 9.17 -4.90
C VAL A 191 -1.32 9.96 -5.04
N THR A 192 -1.22 11.30 -5.04
CA THR A 192 -2.36 12.21 -5.25
C THR A 192 -3.00 12.10 -6.63
N SER A 193 -2.34 11.47 -7.61
CA SER A 193 -2.90 11.21 -8.95
C SER A 193 -3.71 9.92 -9.04
N LEU A 194 -3.68 9.08 -8.01
CA LEU A 194 -4.43 7.84 -7.99
C LEU A 194 -5.94 8.10 -7.89
N PRO A 195 -6.80 7.31 -8.56
CA PRO A 195 -8.25 7.47 -8.51
C PRO A 195 -8.82 7.50 -7.08
N TYR A 196 -8.20 6.80 -6.15
CA TYR A 196 -8.57 6.83 -4.73
C TYR A 196 -8.60 8.27 -4.17
N PHE A 197 -7.64 9.12 -4.54
CA PHE A 197 -7.54 10.50 -4.05
C PHE A 197 -8.20 11.53 -4.95
N THR A 198 -8.55 11.16 -6.20
CA THR A 198 -9.13 12.10 -7.17
C THR A 198 -10.65 11.94 -7.32
N THR A 199 -11.21 10.79 -6.90
CA THR A 199 -12.66 10.54 -6.99
C THR A 199 -13.45 11.44 -6.04
N VAL A 200 -12.94 11.64 -4.82
CA VAL A 200 -13.48 12.64 -3.88
C VAL A 200 -12.36 13.65 -3.61
N PRO A 201 -12.50 14.90 -4.05
CA PRO A 201 -11.49 15.93 -3.83
C PRO A 201 -11.34 16.22 -2.32
N TYR A 202 -10.16 16.66 -1.90
CA TYR A 202 -9.90 17.04 -0.50
C TYR A 202 -10.76 18.23 -0.03
N ALA A 203 -11.23 19.04 -0.97
CA ALA A 203 -12.13 20.18 -0.74
C ALA A 203 -13.42 19.99 -1.54
N PRO A 204 -14.32 19.09 -1.12
CA PRO A 204 -15.54 18.77 -1.86
C PRO A 204 -16.63 19.85 -1.76
N LEU A 205 -16.57 20.71 -0.71
CA LEU A 205 -17.53 21.79 -0.50
C LEU A 205 -17.18 22.98 -1.40
N ASP A 206 -17.40 22.79 -2.71
CA ASP A 206 -17.21 23.81 -3.74
C ASP A 206 -18.57 24.46 -4.05
N PRO A 207 -18.71 25.81 -3.98
CA PRO A 207 -19.95 26.49 -4.29
C PRO A 207 -20.47 26.20 -5.71
N SER A 208 -19.60 25.91 -6.65
CA SER A 208 -19.96 25.54 -8.02
C SER A 208 -20.41 24.07 -8.17
N ASN A 209 -20.20 23.24 -7.17
CA ASN A 209 -20.61 21.83 -7.19
C ASN A 209 -22.13 21.74 -6.99
N PRO A 210 -22.90 21.13 -7.95
CA PRO A 210 -24.36 21.08 -7.85
C PRO A 210 -24.88 20.25 -6.67
N ASP A 211 -24.09 19.31 -6.14
CA ASP A 211 -24.49 18.42 -5.04
C ASP A 211 -24.13 19.01 -3.67
N PHE A 212 -23.00 19.68 -3.55
CA PHE A 212 -22.46 20.16 -2.28
C PHE A 212 -22.58 21.67 -2.09
N GLY A 213 -22.50 22.47 -3.17
CA GLY A 213 -22.59 23.93 -3.08
C GLY A 213 -23.83 24.42 -2.35
N PRO A 214 -25.04 23.94 -2.65
CA PRO A 214 -26.25 24.33 -1.94
C PRO A 214 -26.28 24.03 -0.45
N GLN A 215 -25.41 23.19 0.05
CA GLN A 215 -25.31 22.83 1.47
C GLN A 215 -24.45 23.80 2.28
N ILE A 216 -23.58 24.59 1.64
CA ILE A 216 -22.63 25.48 2.32
C ILE A 216 -23.30 26.50 3.25
N PRO A 217 -24.35 27.22 2.84
CA PRO A 217 -25.03 28.15 3.74
C PRO A 217 -25.60 27.47 5.00
N LEU A 218 -26.21 26.28 4.83
CA LEU A 218 -26.76 25.52 5.94
C LEU A 218 -25.69 25.03 6.91
N LEU A 219 -24.54 24.61 6.37
CA LEU A 219 -23.38 24.20 7.20
C LEU A 219 -22.85 25.39 7.99
N ASN A 220 -22.70 26.56 7.37
CA ASN A 220 -22.27 27.76 8.06
C ASN A 220 -23.25 28.20 9.16
N GLU A 221 -24.55 28.08 8.90
CA GLU A 221 -25.57 28.32 9.92
C GLU A 221 -25.47 27.32 11.10
N THR A 222 -25.25 26.04 10.78
CA THR A 222 -25.14 24.96 11.77
C THR A 222 -23.95 25.17 12.73
N PHE A 223 -22.80 25.58 12.19
CA PHE A 223 -21.59 25.83 12.99
C PHE A 223 -21.54 27.23 13.59
N GLY A 224 -22.46 28.12 13.23
CA GLY A 224 -22.53 29.49 13.75
C GLY A 224 -22.48 29.58 15.26
N PRO A 225 -23.35 28.88 16.02
CA PRO A 225 -23.35 28.91 17.49
C PRO A 225 -22.01 28.42 18.08
N LEU A 226 -21.41 27.38 17.53
CA LEU A 226 -20.10 26.88 17.99
C LEU A 226 -19.00 27.91 17.71
N ASN A 227 -19.03 28.59 16.58
CA ASN A 227 -18.09 29.64 16.25
C ASN A 227 -18.17 30.83 17.25
N GLN A 228 -19.36 31.16 17.76
CA GLN A 228 -19.51 32.15 18.82
C GLN A 228 -18.84 31.72 20.12
N VAL A 229 -18.91 30.43 20.47
CA VAL A 229 -18.20 29.88 21.63
C VAL A 229 -16.69 30.01 21.46
N PHE A 230 -16.17 29.70 20.29
CA PHE A 230 -14.75 29.88 20.01
C PHE A 230 -14.29 31.31 20.09
N ASP A 231 -15.10 32.28 19.64
CA ASP A 231 -14.82 33.70 19.83
C ASP A 231 -14.78 34.08 21.32
N ALA A 232 -15.75 33.60 22.08
CA ALA A 232 -15.82 33.90 23.53
C ALA A 232 -14.66 33.30 24.32
N LEU A 233 -14.10 32.18 23.85
CA LEU A 233 -12.93 31.52 24.43
C LEU A 233 -11.59 32.09 23.92
N GLY A 234 -11.61 33.04 22.98
CA GLY A 234 -10.40 33.60 22.38
C GLY A 234 -9.68 32.65 21.46
N MET A 235 -10.41 31.73 20.81
CA MET A 235 -9.91 30.70 19.89
C MET A 235 -10.46 30.88 18.48
N PRO A 236 -10.32 32.06 17.85
CA PRO A 236 -10.91 32.32 16.53
C PRO A 236 -10.35 31.41 15.43
N GLU A 237 -9.15 30.85 15.60
CA GLU A 237 -8.50 29.89 14.67
C GLU A 237 -9.21 28.54 14.61
N ARG A 238 -10.09 28.23 15.58
CA ARG A 238 -10.90 27.00 15.63
C ARG A 238 -12.25 27.13 14.96
N LYS A 239 -12.59 28.31 14.47
CA LYS A 239 -13.86 28.51 13.76
C LYS A 239 -13.98 27.62 12.53
N ILE A 240 -15.17 27.08 12.34
CA ILE A 240 -15.55 26.28 11.19
C ILE A 240 -16.39 27.16 10.28
N ILE A 241 -15.81 27.59 9.16
CA ILE A 241 -16.44 28.44 8.17
C ILE A 241 -16.10 27.88 6.79
N PHE A 242 -17.12 27.63 5.98
CA PHE A 242 -16.99 27.21 4.60
C PHE A 242 -17.15 28.39 3.67
N SER A 243 -16.24 28.54 2.71
CA SER A 243 -16.28 29.64 1.75
C SER A 243 -17.47 29.51 0.80
N GLU A 244 -18.12 30.63 0.52
CA GLU A 244 -19.16 30.73 -0.51
C GLU A 244 -18.57 31.05 -1.89
N ASP A 245 -17.27 31.32 -1.98
CA ASP A 245 -16.57 31.73 -3.20
C ASP A 245 -15.52 30.71 -3.68
N MET A 246 -15.04 29.85 -2.80
CA MET A 246 -13.97 28.89 -3.09
C MET A 246 -14.29 27.53 -2.46
N ALA A 247 -13.69 26.46 -3.04
CA ALA A 247 -13.79 25.14 -2.49
C ALA A 247 -13.22 25.05 -1.08
N SER A 248 -13.95 24.43 -0.16
CA SER A 248 -13.58 24.23 1.24
C SER A 248 -13.44 22.74 1.55
N ALA A 249 -12.47 22.39 2.42
CA ALA A 249 -12.32 21.06 2.97
C ALA A 249 -13.47 20.72 3.93
N VAL A 250 -13.73 19.45 4.15
CA VAL A 250 -14.65 18.99 5.18
C VAL A 250 -14.02 19.10 6.57
N VAL A 251 -14.86 19.21 7.59
CA VAL A 251 -14.42 19.10 8.98
C VAL A 251 -14.24 17.64 9.33
N ILE A 252 -13.10 17.31 9.90
CA ILE A 252 -12.79 15.97 10.43
C ILE A 252 -12.56 16.06 11.93
N MET A 253 -12.76 14.96 12.64
CA MET A 253 -12.46 14.86 14.05
C MET A 253 -10.94 14.79 14.25
N ASP A 254 -10.40 15.57 15.16
CA ASP A 254 -9.01 15.48 15.57
C ASP A 254 -8.88 14.43 16.66
N GLU A 255 -8.42 13.23 16.26
CA GLU A 255 -8.26 12.08 17.15
C GLU A 255 -7.10 12.25 18.15
N SER A 256 -6.26 13.27 17.99
CA SER A 256 -5.17 13.57 18.94
C SER A 256 -5.65 14.31 20.19
N LEU A 257 -6.86 14.86 20.16
CA LEU A 257 -7.44 15.54 21.30
C LEU A 257 -8.08 14.53 22.28
N PRO A 258 -7.89 14.72 23.60
CA PRO A 258 -8.57 13.89 24.57
C PRO A 258 -10.09 14.13 24.51
N ASN A 259 -10.85 13.03 24.57
CA ASN A 259 -12.31 13.06 24.66
C ASN A 259 -12.80 13.67 26.00
#